data_dd2c1404e4f597504e39566e507f445a
#
_entry.id   dd2c1404e4f597504e39566e507f445a
#
_cell.length_a   1.000
_cell.length_b   1.000
_cell.length_c   1.000
_cell.angle_alpha   90.00
_cell.angle_beta   90.00
_cell.angle_gamma   90.00
#
_symmetry.space_group_name_H-M   'P 1'
#
loop_
_entity.id
_entity.type
_entity.pdbx_description
1 polymer ?
#
loop_
_entity_poly.entity_id
_entity_poly.type
_entity_poly.pdbx_seq_one_letter_code
_entity_poly.pdbx_strand_id
1 'polypeptide(L)'
;MAARAAQPAAPFPDWSALEEETMRHFQALVRLDTSDPPGNEAPAVDYLRGVLEAEGIAVRVFSLEPHRPNLVARLRGNGSKRPLLIMAHTDVVNVDPRKWRHPPFGAVREGGWVYGRGTIDDKDNVTAALMTMLLLKRGGVPLDRDVIFLAEAGEEGSVRHGIEFMVREHFAEIDAEFCLAEGGSVLRRGGQPQYGSVQTTEKIPNRIRLVARGTAGHGSVPLRSNAVVHLAKAIARISEWRTPMRLNETTRAFFERLAEISPPEEAARYRAVLQGDESGRAQEHFAEKEPRLYSTLRTSISPTKISAGYRVNVIPSEVDATLDVRALPDEDMNRFIEELRRVIDDPAVTVERATGHSRPGAHRRQSHHAVLAPDRTLDHLERLRVQA
;
A
#
# COMPACT_ATOMS: atom_id res chain seq x y z
N MET A 1 -37.88 32.76 -6.34
CA MET A 1 -36.92 31.69 -5.95
C MET A 1 -36.27 32.12 -4.64
N ALA A 2 -36.68 31.53 -3.52
CA ALA A 2 -36.10 31.87 -2.24
C ALA A 2 -34.71 31.17 -2.13
N ALA A 3 -33.65 31.96 -1.92
CA ALA A 3 -32.30 31.45 -1.62
C ALA A 3 -32.38 30.66 -0.31
N ARG A 4 -32.13 29.37 -0.39
CA ARG A 4 -32.01 28.50 0.78
C ARG A 4 -30.75 28.94 1.52
N ALA A 5 -30.92 29.53 2.69
CA ALA A 5 -29.80 29.91 3.56
C ALA A 5 -28.92 28.67 3.78
N ALA A 6 -27.61 28.79 3.58
CA ALA A 6 -26.65 27.75 3.87
C ALA A 6 -26.79 27.41 5.36
N GLN A 7 -27.12 26.16 5.68
CA GLN A 7 -27.08 25.68 7.07
C GLN A 7 -25.64 25.87 7.59
N PRO A 8 -25.47 26.37 8.83
CA PRO A 8 -24.15 26.43 9.43
C PRO A 8 -23.51 25.03 9.44
N ALA A 9 -22.26 24.95 9.07
CA ALA A 9 -21.51 23.72 9.16
C ALA A 9 -21.65 23.16 10.59
N ALA A 10 -21.93 21.86 10.72
CA ALA A 10 -21.95 21.22 12.02
C ALA A 10 -20.61 21.50 12.73
N PRO A 11 -20.62 21.83 14.03
CA PRO A 11 -19.38 22.04 14.76
C PRO A 11 -18.51 20.79 14.65
N PHE A 12 -17.19 20.97 14.50
CA PHE A 12 -16.26 19.85 14.52
C PHE A 12 -16.50 19.02 15.80
N PRO A 13 -16.43 17.69 15.73
CA PRO A 13 -16.58 16.84 16.90
C PRO A 13 -15.52 17.18 17.96
N ASP A 14 -15.86 17.05 19.22
CA ASP A 14 -14.87 17.07 20.30
C ASP A 14 -14.03 15.79 20.20
N TRP A 15 -12.85 15.90 19.61
CA TRP A 15 -11.94 14.77 19.39
C TRP A 15 -11.51 14.11 20.70
N SER A 16 -11.40 14.87 21.80
CA SER A 16 -11.03 14.31 23.10
C SER A 16 -12.13 13.40 23.66
N ALA A 17 -13.39 13.75 23.45
CA ALA A 17 -14.52 12.93 23.84
C ALA A 17 -14.62 11.63 23.01
N LEU A 18 -14.10 11.63 21.79
CA LEU A 18 -14.13 10.48 20.89
C LEU A 18 -12.92 9.56 21.02
N GLU A 19 -11.85 10.00 21.70
CA GLU A 19 -10.61 9.23 21.79
C GLU A 19 -10.83 7.84 22.39
N GLU A 20 -11.52 7.74 23.53
CA GLU A 20 -11.72 6.48 24.21
C GLU A 20 -12.64 5.53 23.42
N GLU A 21 -13.63 6.06 22.70
CA GLU A 21 -14.46 5.24 21.82
C GLU A 21 -13.64 4.73 20.64
N THR A 22 -12.87 5.59 19.98
CA THR A 22 -11.98 5.21 18.88
C THR A 22 -10.99 4.14 19.31
N MET A 23 -10.33 4.35 20.47
CA MET A 23 -9.39 3.39 21.02
C MET A 23 -10.03 2.05 21.39
N ARG A 24 -11.27 2.06 21.89
CA ARG A 24 -12.02 0.84 22.18
C ARG A 24 -12.26 0.01 20.93
N HIS A 25 -12.72 0.64 19.84
CA HIS A 25 -12.93 -0.03 18.54
C HIS A 25 -11.61 -0.51 17.94
N PHE A 26 -10.58 0.33 17.95
CA PHE A 26 -9.26 -0.01 17.44
C PHE A 26 -8.66 -1.21 18.17
N GLN A 27 -8.60 -1.16 19.50
CA GLN A 27 -8.08 -2.28 20.28
C GLN A 27 -8.91 -3.56 20.14
N ALA A 28 -10.24 -3.44 19.96
CA ALA A 28 -11.10 -4.60 19.72
C ALA A 28 -10.74 -5.28 18.40
N LEU A 29 -10.58 -4.51 17.32
CA LEU A 29 -10.18 -5.03 16.02
C LEU A 29 -8.75 -5.63 16.03
N VAL A 30 -7.78 -4.96 16.67
CA VAL A 30 -6.40 -5.46 16.77
C VAL A 30 -6.31 -6.79 17.54
N ARG A 31 -7.21 -7.03 18.52
CA ARG A 31 -7.26 -8.31 19.25
C ARG A 31 -7.73 -9.49 18.44
N LEU A 32 -8.35 -9.27 17.30
CA LEU A 32 -8.82 -10.34 16.42
C LEU A 32 -7.66 -10.79 15.51
N ASP A 33 -7.30 -12.07 15.59
CA ASP A 33 -6.30 -12.66 14.70
C ASP A 33 -6.95 -12.99 13.35
N THR A 34 -6.61 -12.17 12.38
CA THR A 34 -7.04 -12.27 10.98
C THR A 34 -5.86 -12.50 10.05
N SER A 35 -4.85 -13.24 10.53
CA SER A 35 -3.62 -13.52 9.75
C SER A 35 -3.91 -14.25 8.45
N ASP A 36 -3.37 -13.79 7.34
CA ASP A 36 -3.45 -14.40 6.03
C ASP A 36 -2.03 -14.81 5.53
N PRO A 37 -1.77 -16.07 5.24
CA PRO A 37 -2.63 -17.24 5.35
C PRO A 37 -2.85 -17.70 6.80
N PRO A 38 -3.95 -18.43 7.13
CA PRO A 38 -4.99 -18.91 6.21
C PRO A 38 -6.07 -17.89 5.86
N GLY A 39 -6.17 -16.78 6.57
CA GLY A 39 -7.24 -15.80 6.54
C GLY A 39 -8.45 -16.22 7.39
N ASN A 40 -8.97 -15.31 8.19
CA ASN A 40 -10.18 -15.50 8.99
C ASN A 40 -10.74 -14.13 9.39
N GLU A 41 -11.30 -13.43 8.43
CA GLU A 41 -11.80 -12.07 8.62
C GLU A 41 -13.20 -12.02 9.25
N ALA A 42 -13.90 -13.17 9.33
CA ALA A 42 -15.26 -13.23 9.85
C ALA A 42 -15.44 -12.58 11.23
N PRO A 43 -14.57 -12.79 12.25
CA PRO A 43 -14.71 -12.13 13.54
C PRO A 43 -14.64 -10.59 13.46
N ALA A 44 -13.79 -10.05 12.56
CA ALA A 44 -13.67 -8.61 12.37
C ALA A 44 -14.92 -8.04 11.69
N VAL A 45 -15.42 -8.71 10.66
CA VAL A 45 -16.66 -8.34 9.97
C VAL A 45 -17.87 -8.44 10.90
N ASP A 46 -17.98 -9.46 11.74
CA ASP A 46 -19.08 -9.60 12.72
C ASP A 46 -19.04 -8.48 13.76
N TYR A 47 -17.85 -8.09 14.23
CA TYR A 47 -17.67 -6.96 15.12
C TYR A 47 -18.14 -5.65 14.46
N LEU A 48 -17.65 -5.35 13.26
CA LEU A 48 -18.01 -4.15 12.51
C LEU A 48 -19.51 -4.09 12.23
N ARG A 49 -20.09 -5.22 11.79
CA ARG A 49 -21.54 -5.33 11.53
C ARG A 49 -22.33 -5.00 12.79
N GLY A 50 -22.00 -5.59 13.93
CA GLY A 50 -22.72 -5.33 15.19
C GLY A 50 -22.69 -3.87 15.59
N VAL A 51 -21.54 -3.19 15.42
CA VAL A 51 -21.42 -1.75 15.75
C VAL A 51 -22.24 -0.89 14.78
N LEU A 52 -22.15 -1.14 13.48
CA LEU A 52 -22.82 -0.35 12.44
C LEU A 52 -24.35 -0.53 12.51
N GLU A 53 -24.83 -1.76 12.67
CA GLU A 53 -26.27 -2.05 12.77
C GLU A 53 -26.89 -1.46 14.04
N ALA A 54 -26.15 -1.43 15.18
CA ALA A 54 -26.61 -0.78 16.41
C ALA A 54 -26.85 0.73 16.20
N GLU A 55 -26.15 1.38 15.29
CA GLU A 55 -26.35 2.79 14.90
C GLU A 55 -27.37 2.96 13.76
N GLY A 56 -28.02 1.88 13.35
CA GLY A 56 -28.99 1.91 12.24
C GLY A 56 -28.37 2.20 10.89
N ILE A 57 -27.13 1.79 10.68
CA ILE A 57 -26.42 1.86 9.39
C ILE A 57 -26.62 0.51 8.68
N ALA A 58 -27.12 0.56 7.45
CA ALA A 58 -27.37 -0.65 6.65
C ALA A 58 -26.05 -1.33 6.27
N VAL A 59 -25.95 -2.64 6.53
CA VAL A 59 -24.80 -3.47 6.24
C VAL A 59 -25.16 -4.63 5.32
N ARG A 60 -24.27 -4.96 4.38
CA ARG A 60 -24.33 -6.17 3.55
C ARG A 60 -22.99 -6.89 3.66
N VAL A 61 -23.03 -8.22 3.67
CA VAL A 61 -21.84 -9.06 3.76
C VAL A 61 -21.77 -9.95 2.53
N PHE A 62 -20.59 -10.03 1.93
CA PHE A 62 -20.30 -10.80 0.72
C PHE A 62 -19.06 -11.67 0.98
N SER A 63 -19.12 -12.94 0.64
CA SER A 63 -17.98 -13.83 0.82
C SER A 63 -17.86 -14.88 -0.27
N LEU A 64 -16.66 -15.06 -0.79
CA LEU A 64 -16.31 -16.17 -1.66
C LEU A 64 -16.15 -17.45 -0.83
N GLU A 65 -15.60 -17.34 0.36
CA GLU A 65 -15.46 -18.39 1.36
C GLU A 65 -16.04 -17.90 2.71
N PRO A 66 -16.80 -18.73 3.45
CA PRO A 66 -17.57 -18.29 4.62
C PRO A 66 -16.76 -17.58 5.71
N HIS A 67 -15.50 -17.96 5.89
CA HIS A 67 -14.61 -17.38 6.91
C HIS A 67 -13.84 -16.14 6.42
N ARG A 68 -14.01 -15.76 5.14
CA ARG A 68 -13.35 -14.64 4.49
C ARG A 68 -14.33 -13.60 3.92
N PRO A 69 -15.20 -13.04 4.75
CA PRO A 69 -16.23 -12.09 4.30
C PRO A 69 -15.68 -10.69 4.09
N ASN A 70 -16.35 -9.97 3.18
CA ASN A 70 -16.23 -8.54 2.97
C ASN A 70 -17.50 -7.86 3.48
N LEU A 71 -17.37 -6.70 4.12
CA LEU A 71 -18.50 -5.93 4.62
C LEU A 71 -18.66 -4.64 3.81
N VAL A 72 -19.87 -4.36 3.37
CA VAL A 72 -20.25 -3.08 2.76
C VAL A 72 -21.29 -2.40 3.64
N ALA A 73 -20.94 -1.22 4.18
CA ALA A 73 -21.88 -0.34 4.86
C ALA A 73 -22.15 0.91 4.02
N ARG A 74 -23.37 1.44 4.07
CA ARG A 74 -23.74 2.58 3.22
C ARG A 74 -24.58 3.60 3.98
N LEU A 75 -24.13 4.86 3.99
CA LEU A 75 -24.93 6.03 4.33
C LEU A 75 -25.46 6.66 3.05
N ARG A 76 -26.76 6.86 2.99
CA ARG A 76 -27.42 7.47 1.84
C ARG A 76 -27.32 8.97 1.85
N GLY A 77 -26.89 9.53 0.72
CA GLY A 77 -26.99 10.96 0.42
C GLY A 77 -28.24 11.30 -0.37
N ASN A 78 -28.33 12.54 -0.83
CA ASN A 78 -29.45 13.03 -1.66
C ASN A 78 -29.32 12.63 -3.15
N GLY A 79 -28.23 11.95 -3.53
CA GLY A 79 -27.97 11.45 -4.87
C GLY A 79 -27.59 12.51 -5.90
N SER A 80 -27.27 13.74 -5.49
CA SER A 80 -26.85 14.80 -6.42
C SER A 80 -25.44 14.59 -6.98
N LYS A 81 -24.63 13.75 -6.32
CA LYS A 81 -23.29 13.32 -6.76
C LYS A 81 -23.15 11.80 -6.68
N ARG A 82 -22.22 11.26 -7.48
CA ARG A 82 -21.85 9.83 -7.40
C ARG A 82 -21.24 9.51 -6.03
N PRO A 83 -21.31 8.24 -5.57
CA PRO A 83 -20.83 7.83 -4.27
C PRO A 83 -19.34 8.11 -4.02
N LEU A 84 -18.96 8.15 -2.75
CA LEU A 84 -17.60 8.06 -2.24
C LEU A 84 -17.44 6.70 -1.56
N LEU A 85 -16.38 5.96 -1.91
CA LEU A 85 -15.97 4.72 -1.27
C LEU A 85 -14.83 5.01 -0.29
N ILE A 86 -14.95 4.50 0.94
CA ILE A 86 -13.85 4.37 1.89
C ILE A 86 -13.55 2.88 1.99
N MET A 87 -12.32 2.48 1.70
CA MET A 87 -11.91 1.08 1.65
C MET A 87 -10.74 0.84 2.61
N ALA A 88 -10.82 -0.25 3.37
CA ALA A 88 -9.76 -0.70 4.26
C ALA A 88 -9.82 -2.22 4.37
N HIS A 89 -8.67 -2.89 4.64
CA HIS A 89 -8.65 -4.33 4.77
C HIS A 89 -8.60 -4.81 6.22
N THR A 90 -9.15 -5.99 6.45
CA THR A 90 -9.31 -6.57 7.78
C THR A 90 -8.32 -7.69 8.09
N ASP A 91 -7.69 -8.28 7.07
CA ASP A 91 -6.62 -9.25 7.24
C ASP A 91 -5.29 -8.59 7.62
N VAL A 92 -4.34 -9.38 8.04
CA VAL A 92 -3.00 -8.95 8.41
C VAL A 92 -1.98 -10.03 8.05
N VAL A 93 -0.72 -9.66 7.81
CA VAL A 93 0.35 -10.64 7.60
C VAL A 93 0.66 -11.44 8.87
N ASN A 94 1.17 -12.66 8.69
CA ASN A 94 1.56 -13.56 9.76
C ASN A 94 2.64 -12.97 10.67
N VAL A 95 2.72 -13.51 11.88
CA VAL A 95 3.69 -13.11 12.91
C VAL A 95 4.48 -14.32 13.43
N ASP A 96 5.70 -14.07 13.89
CA ASP A 96 6.41 -14.96 14.80
C ASP A 96 6.33 -14.37 16.22
N PRO A 97 5.43 -14.87 17.10
CA PRO A 97 5.21 -14.29 18.42
C PRO A 97 6.48 -14.19 19.29
N ARG A 98 7.48 -15.05 19.03
CA ARG A 98 8.75 -15.05 19.78
C ARG A 98 9.60 -13.78 19.54
N LYS A 99 9.30 -13.04 18.46
CA LYS A 99 10.00 -11.81 18.09
C LYS A 99 9.31 -10.55 18.59
N TRP A 100 8.19 -10.70 19.32
CA TRP A 100 7.40 -9.58 19.79
C TRP A 100 7.61 -9.32 21.29
N ARG A 101 7.75 -8.06 21.66
CA ARG A 101 7.81 -7.62 23.06
C ARG A 101 6.47 -7.79 23.80
N HIS A 102 5.36 -7.50 23.11
CA HIS A 102 4.00 -7.68 23.58
C HIS A 102 3.30 -8.74 22.72
N PRO A 103 2.23 -9.39 23.20
CA PRO A 103 1.46 -10.32 22.37
C PRO A 103 0.99 -9.62 21.09
N PRO A 104 1.23 -10.20 19.88
CA PRO A 104 0.90 -9.57 18.60
C PRO A 104 -0.57 -9.12 18.47
N PHE A 105 -1.49 -9.85 19.09
CA PHE A 105 -2.92 -9.55 19.14
C PHE A 105 -3.38 -9.11 20.53
N GLY A 106 -2.46 -8.56 21.34
CA GLY A 106 -2.78 -8.06 22.68
C GLY A 106 -3.38 -6.66 22.70
N ALA A 107 -3.14 -5.87 21.65
CA ALA A 107 -3.52 -4.47 21.56
C ALA A 107 -3.13 -3.66 22.81
N VAL A 108 -1.91 -3.87 23.29
CA VAL A 108 -1.41 -3.23 24.52
C VAL A 108 -1.24 -1.73 24.30
N ARG A 109 -1.91 -0.90 25.13
CA ARG A 109 -1.75 0.57 25.10
C ARG A 109 -0.81 0.98 26.23
N GLU A 110 0.39 1.46 25.90
CA GLU A 110 1.42 1.84 26.85
C GLU A 110 2.27 3.00 26.31
N GLY A 111 2.53 4.01 27.14
CA GLY A 111 3.44 5.10 26.82
C GLY A 111 3.03 5.92 25.59
N GLY A 112 1.74 6.03 25.28
CA GLY A 112 1.23 6.73 24.10
C GLY A 112 1.23 5.88 22.81
N TRP A 113 1.53 4.58 22.92
CA TRP A 113 1.57 3.64 21.79
C TRP A 113 0.53 2.54 21.95
N VAL A 114 0.06 2.02 20.83
CA VAL A 114 -0.69 0.76 20.78
C VAL A 114 0.16 -0.28 20.06
N TYR A 115 0.46 -1.38 20.74
CA TYR A 115 1.29 -2.46 20.22
C TYR A 115 0.41 -3.61 19.73
N GLY A 116 0.57 -3.98 18.47
CA GLY A 116 -0.15 -5.09 17.87
C GLY A 116 0.09 -5.25 16.38
N ARG A 117 -0.17 -6.43 15.83
CA ARG A 117 -0.23 -6.67 14.41
C ARG A 117 -1.50 -6.02 13.84
N GLY A 118 -1.36 -5.26 12.72
CA GLY A 118 -2.48 -4.53 12.12
C GLY A 118 -2.73 -3.15 12.74
N THR A 119 -1.87 -2.65 13.64
CA THR A 119 -2.04 -1.30 14.23
C THR A 119 -1.70 -0.16 13.28
N ILE A 120 -1.05 -0.43 12.16
CA ILE A 120 -0.72 0.55 11.11
C ILE A 120 -1.19 0.06 9.74
N ASP A 121 -1.38 -1.26 9.62
CA ASP A 121 -1.68 -1.94 8.38
C ASP A 121 -2.63 -3.12 8.68
N ASP A 122 -3.99 -2.95 8.56
CA ASP A 122 -4.71 -1.73 8.16
C ASP A 122 -5.89 -1.44 9.10
N LYS A 123 -5.89 -2.00 10.36
CA LYS A 123 -7.00 -1.88 11.32
C LYS A 123 -7.18 -0.47 11.88
N ASP A 124 -6.18 0.42 11.76
CA ASP A 124 -6.31 1.84 12.03
C ASP A 124 -7.21 2.52 10.99
N ASN A 125 -7.02 2.25 9.68
CA ASN A 125 -7.90 2.74 8.63
C ASN A 125 -9.30 2.11 8.71
N VAL A 126 -9.42 0.81 9.05
CA VAL A 126 -10.72 0.18 9.33
C VAL A 126 -11.44 0.94 10.46
N THR A 127 -10.72 1.28 11.53
CA THR A 127 -11.28 2.04 12.65
C THR A 127 -11.64 3.46 12.25
N ALA A 128 -10.80 4.14 11.49
CA ALA A 128 -11.06 5.49 10.98
C ALA A 128 -12.30 5.52 10.08
N ALA A 129 -12.45 4.53 9.20
CA ALA A 129 -13.63 4.37 8.36
C ALA A 129 -14.90 4.12 9.20
N LEU A 130 -14.84 3.20 10.17
CA LEU A 130 -15.92 2.93 11.10
C LEU A 130 -16.36 4.23 11.82
N MET A 131 -15.42 4.92 12.46
CA MET A 131 -15.71 6.16 13.19
C MET A 131 -16.27 7.24 12.28
N THR A 132 -15.79 7.34 11.04
CA THR A 132 -16.33 8.27 10.04
C THR A 132 -17.81 7.98 9.76
N MET A 133 -18.17 6.72 9.56
CA MET A 133 -19.58 6.32 9.36
C MET A 133 -20.45 6.66 10.57
N LEU A 134 -19.95 6.36 11.78
CA LEU A 134 -20.68 6.65 13.04
C LEU A 134 -20.90 8.16 13.22
N LEU A 135 -19.86 8.97 13.02
CA LEU A 135 -19.91 10.43 13.20
C LEU A 135 -20.84 11.10 12.19
N LEU A 136 -20.77 10.71 10.92
CA LEU A 136 -21.67 11.22 9.89
C LEU A 136 -23.14 10.88 10.21
N LYS A 137 -23.40 9.66 10.68
CA LYS A 137 -24.73 9.20 11.07
C LYS A 137 -25.26 9.94 12.28
N ARG A 138 -24.51 9.98 13.36
CA ARG A 138 -24.88 10.63 14.63
C ARG A 138 -25.05 12.13 14.49
N GLY A 139 -24.16 12.77 13.70
CA GLY A 139 -24.23 14.20 13.42
C GLY A 139 -25.37 14.59 12.48
N GLY A 140 -26.08 13.63 11.89
CA GLY A 140 -27.13 13.92 10.91
C GLY A 140 -26.60 14.76 9.73
N VAL A 141 -25.35 14.56 9.34
CA VAL A 141 -24.67 15.39 8.31
C VAL A 141 -25.41 15.26 6.97
N PRO A 142 -25.87 16.35 6.38
CA PRO A 142 -26.49 16.31 5.06
C PRO A 142 -25.45 15.88 4.01
N LEU A 143 -25.68 14.72 3.38
CA LEU A 143 -24.79 14.17 2.37
C LEU A 143 -25.35 14.43 0.97
N ASP A 144 -24.53 14.93 0.06
CA ASP A 144 -24.87 15.10 -1.36
C ASP A 144 -24.57 13.85 -2.20
N ARG A 145 -23.86 12.89 -1.63
CA ARG A 145 -23.52 11.58 -2.18
C ARG A 145 -23.63 10.47 -1.14
N ASP A 146 -23.82 9.25 -1.59
CA ASP A 146 -23.69 8.10 -0.70
C ASP A 146 -22.24 8.00 -0.23
N VAL A 147 -22.04 7.65 1.04
CA VAL A 147 -20.74 7.23 1.60
C VAL A 147 -20.80 5.73 1.81
N ILE A 148 -19.89 5.02 1.16
CA ILE A 148 -19.77 3.56 1.21
C ILE A 148 -18.52 3.24 2.00
N PHE A 149 -18.62 2.31 2.96
CA PHE A 149 -17.47 1.72 3.62
C PHE A 149 -17.35 0.25 3.19
N LEU A 150 -16.22 -0.12 2.59
CA LEU A 150 -15.83 -1.50 2.30
C LEU A 150 -14.74 -1.91 3.28
N ALA A 151 -15.05 -2.87 4.16
CA ALA A 151 -14.04 -3.61 4.91
C ALA A 151 -13.76 -4.90 4.16
N GLU A 152 -12.61 -4.97 3.47
CA GLU A 152 -12.30 -6.09 2.59
C GLU A 152 -11.44 -7.16 3.26
N ALA A 153 -11.40 -8.35 2.66
CA ALA A 153 -10.61 -9.50 3.06
C ALA A 153 -9.44 -9.72 2.10
N GLY A 154 -8.31 -10.25 2.60
CA GLY A 154 -7.26 -10.86 1.78
C GLY A 154 -6.41 -9.89 0.98
N GLU A 155 -6.25 -8.65 1.38
CA GLU A 155 -5.33 -7.70 0.73
C GLU A 155 -3.88 -8.20 0.82
N GLU A 156 -3.47 -8.62 2.00
CA GLU A 156 -2.11 -9.06 2.32
C GLU A 156 -1.73 -10.43 1.74
N GLY A 157 -2.70 -11.31 1.59
CA GLY A 157 -2.47 -12.68 1.15
C GLY A 157 -3.07 -13.02 -0.19
N SER A 158 -4.36 -12.86 -0.35
CA SER A 158 -5.08 -13.25 -1.56
C SER A 158 -6.25 -12.31 -1.88
N VAL A 159 -5.96 -11.29 -2.66
CA VAL A 159 -6.95 -10.29 -3.18
C VAL A 159 -8.15 -10.92 -3.89
N ARG A 160 -8.07 -12.23 -4.19
CA ARG A 160 -9.19 -12.99 -4.77
C ARG A 160 -10.41 -13.02 -3.88
N HIS A 161 -10.22 -13.01 -2.55
CA HIS A 161 -11.32 -13.08 -1.57
C HIS A 161 -11.93 -11.70 -1.29
N GLY A 162 -11.16 -10.61 -1.50
CA GLY A 162 -11.52 -9.22 -1.31
C GLY A 162 -11.87 -8.51 -2.61
N ILE A 163 -11.02 -7.57 -2.98
CA ILE A 163 -11.32 -6.62 -4.06
C ILE A 163 -11.58 -7.28 -5.43
N GLU A 164 -10.87 -8.37 -5.78
CA GLU A 164 -11.14 -9.07 -7.05
C GLU A 164 -12.55 -9.66 -7.08
N PHE A 165 -12.98 -10.29 -5.97
CA PHE A 165 -14.33 -10.83 -5.84
C PHE A 165 -15.38 -9.71 -5.89
N MET A 166 -15.19 -8.64 -5.13
CA MET A 166 -16.10 -7.51 -5.08
C MET A 166 -16.24 -6.82 -6.45
N VAL A 167 -15.12 -6.61 -7.16
CA VAL A 167 -15.15 -5.99 -8.50
C VAL A 167 -15.80 -6.90 -9.54
N ARG A 168 -15.57 -8.20 -9.47
CA ARG A 168 -16.07 -9.14 -10.48
C ARG A 168 -17.54 -9.47 -10.30
N GLU A 169 -18.00 -9.64 -9.06
CA GLU A 169 -19.33 -10.19 -8.77
C GLU A 169 -20.28 -9.16 -8.11
N HIS A 170 -19.71 -8.14 -7.44
CA HIS A 170 -20.49 -7.20 -6.64
C HIS A 170 -20.13 -5.72 -6.88
N PHE A 171 -19.64 -5.38 -8.08
CA PHE A 171 -19.17 -4.03 -8.39
C PHE A 171 -20.20 -2.94 -8.10
N ALA A 172 -21.48 -3.20 -8.35
CA ALA A 172 -22.57 -2.24 -8.08
C ALA A 172 -22.67 -1.81 -6.60
N GLU A 173 -22.15 -2.62 -5.67
CA GLU A 173 -22.16 -2.31 -4.25
C GLU A 173 -21.07 -1.30 -3.86
N ILE A 174 -20.01 -1.21 -4.66
CA ILE A 174 -18.82 -0.40 -4.39
C ILE A 174 -18.54 0.63 -5.50
N ASP A 175 -19.38 0.72 -6.55
CA ASP A 175 -19.21 1.72 -7.61
C ASP A 175 -19.30 3.13 -7.05
N ALA A 176 -18.21 3.90 -7.21
CA ALA A 176 -18.05 5.22 -6.65
C ALA A 176 -17.29 6.14 -7.61
N GLU A 177 -17.40 7.46 -7.41
CA GLU A 177 -16.63 8.47 -8.14
C GLU A 177 -15.20 8.54 -7.63
N PHE A 178 -15.03 8.44 -6.31
CA PHE A 178 -13.75 8.45 -5.63
C PHE A 178 -13.66 7.27 -4.67
N CYS A 179 -12.44 6.75 -4.49
CA CYS A 179 -12.10 5.77 -3.48
C CYS A 179 -10.98 6.34 -2.59
N LEU A 180 -11.23 6.34 -1.28
CA LEU A 180 -10.22 6.58 -0.25
C LEU A 180 -9.81 5.23 0.32
N ALA A 181 -8.53 4.90 0.23
CA ALA A 181 -7.95 3.68 0.75
C ALA A 181 -6.67 4.01 1.50
N GLU A 182 -5.96 2.99 1.98
CA GLU A 182 -4.65 3.16 2.58
C GLU A 182 -3.66 3.83 1.62
N GLY A 183 -2.59 4.39 2.17
CA GLY A 183 -1.55 5.09 1.43
C GLY A 183 -1.48 6.57 1.78
N GLY A 184 -0.44 7.23 1.24
CA GLY A 184 -0.14 8.59 1.64
C GLY A 184 0.47 8.67 3.04
N SER A 185 0.66 9.88 3.53
CA SER A 185 1.18 10.11 4.89
C SER A 185 1.10 11.58 5.29
N VAL A 186 1.19 11.86 6.58
CA VAL A 186 1.41 13.22 7.08
C VAL A 186 2.85 13.34 7.59
N LEU A 187 3.66 14.17 6.92
CA LEU A 187 5.00 14.46 7.39
C LEU A 187 4.95 15.47 8.52
N ARG A 188 5.60 15.14 9.66
CA ARG A 188 5.78 16.04 10.80
C ARG A 188 7.26 16.32 10.99
N ARG A 189 7.60 17.57 11.31
CA ARG A 189 8.97 17.99 11.65
C ARG A 189 8.91 18.89 12.89
N GLY A 190 9.68 18.56 13.91
CA GLY A 190 9.64 19.30 15.19
C GLY A 190 8.25 19.28 15.85
N GLY A 191 7.49 18.20 15.71
CA GLY A 191 6.13 18.07 16.24
C GLY A 191 5.04 18.76 15.41
N GLN A 192 5.40 19.54 14.39
CA GLN A 192 4.45 20.27 13.53
C GLN A 192 4.23 19.56 12.20
N PRO A 193 2.96 19.43 11.72
CA PRO A 193 2.68 18.90 10.39
C PRO A 193 3.26 19.85 9.34
N GLN A 194 3.94 19.30 8.34
CA GLN A 194 4.52 20.03 7.23
C GLN A 194 3.63 19.94 5.99
N TYR A 195 3.21 18.71 5.66
CA TYR A 195 2.29 18.46 4.57
C TYR A 195 1.62 17.08 4.73
N GLY A 196 0.46 16.91 4.11
CA GLY A 196 -0.14 15.61 3.84
C GLY A 196 0.15 15.20 2.39
N SER A 197 0.60 13.97 2.19
CA SER A 197 0.72 13.38 0.86
C SER A 197 -0.48 12.51 0.56
N VAL A 198 -1.03 12.65 -0.65
CA VAL A 198 -2.09 11.78 -1.18
C VAL A 198 -1.47 10.88 -2.23
N GLN A 199 -1.56 9.58 -2.04
CA GLN A 199 -1.08 8.60 -3.00
C GLN A 199 -2.14 8.42 -4.09
N THR A 200 -1.84 8.79 -5.32
CA THR A 200 -2.77 8.72 -6.45
C THR A 200 -2.40 7.64 -7.46
N THR A 201 -1.24 7.01 -7.29
CA THR A 201 -0.78 5.89 -8.11
C THR A 201 0.21 5.05 -7.33
N GLU A 202 0.32 3.79 -7.69
CA GLU A 202 1.21 2.82 -7.05
C GLU A 202 2.12 2.16 -8.07
N LYS A 203 3.27 1.71 -7.58
CA LYS A 203 4.15 0.81 -8.33
C LYS A 203 3.55 -0.59 -8.36
N ILE A 204 3.74 -1.28 -9.48
CA ILE A 204 3.16 -2.60 -9.71
C ILE A 204 4.13 -3.69 -9.23
N PRO A 205 3.74 -4.51 -8.24
CA PRO A 205 4.58 -5.61 -7.78
C PRO A 205 4.70 -6.69 -8.87
N ASN A 206 5.94 -7.11 -9.13
CA ASN A 206 6.27 -8.22 -10.02
C ASN A 206 7.27 -9.12 -9.32
N ARG A 207 7.01 -10.43 -9.33
CA ARG A 207 7.96 -11.43 -8.81
C ARG A 207 8.73 -12.01 -9.95
N ILE A 208 10.06 -11.94 -9.89
CA ILE A 208 10.96 -12.54 -10.87
C ILE A 208 11.79 -13.61 -10.15
N ARG A 209 11.84 -14.80 -10.72
CA ARG A 209 12.68 -15.89 -10.26
C ARG A 209 13.91 -16.00 -11.17
N LEU A 210 15.08 -16.03 -10.54
CA LEU A 210 16.32 -16.37 -11.20
C LEU A 210 16.62 -17.86 -10.90
N VAL A 211 16.92 -18.63 -11.93
CA VAL A 211 17.30 -20.04 -11.76
C VAL A 211 18.65 -20.24 -12.42
N ALA A 212 19.67 -20.54 -11.62
CA ALA A 212 20.98 -20.89 -12.12
C ALA A 212 21.16 -22.41 -12.14
N ARG A 213 21.72 -22.92 -13.25
CA ARG A 213 21.99 -24.34 -13.45
C ARG A 213 23.46 -24.59 -13.71
N GLY A 214 23.92 -25.75 -13.25
CA GLY A 214 25.30 -26.16 -13.43
C GLY A 214 25.49 -27.66 -13.20
N THR A 215 26.73 -28.10 -13.22
CA THR A 215 27.09 -29.51 -13.00
C THR A 215 27.13 -29.80 -11.51
N ALA A 216 26.37 -30.81 -11.06
CA ALA A 216 26.48 -31.33 -9.70
C ALA A 216 27.82 -31.98 -9.45
N GLY A 217 28.35 -31.91 -8.25
CA GLY A 217 29.65 -32.49 -7.92
C GLY A 217 29.97 -32.53 -6.44
N HIS A 218 31.17 -33.04 -6.14
CA HIS A 218 31.69 -33.06 -4.78
C HIS A 218 32.38 -31.73 -4.46
N GLY A 219 32.12 -31.15 -3.28
CA GLY A 219 32.63 -29.83 -2.89
C GLY A 219 34.16 -29.71 -2.84
N SER A 220 34.89 -30.83 -2.73
CA SER A 220 36.36 -30.85 -2.80
C SER A 220 36.93 -30.64 -4.22
N VAL A 221 36.07 -30.71 -5.26
CA VAL A 221 36.44 -30.52 -6.66
C VAL A 221 35.73 -29.26 -7.18
N PRO A 222 36.36 -28.08 -7.12
CA PRO A 222 35.76 -26.82 -7.57
C PRO A 222 35.43 -26.89 -9.06
N LEU A 223 34.15 -26.68 -9.40
CA LEU A 223 33.67 -26.66 -10.80
C LEU A 223 33.42 -25.23 -11.24
N ARG A 224 33.84 -24.88 -12.47
CA ARG A 224 33.53 -23.56 -13.08
C ARG A 224 32.04 -23.39 -13.36
N SER A 225 31.33 -24.49 -13.57
CA SER A 225 29.87 -24.56 -13.80
C SER A 225 29.06 -24.64 -12.49
N ASN A 226 29.63 -24.21 -11.34
CA ASN A 226 28.90 -24.20 -10.07
C ASN A 226 27.74 -23.24 -10.11
N ALA A 227 26.50 -23.76 -10.00
CA ALA A 227 25.26 -23.00 -10.06
C ALA A 227 25.20 -21.89 -8.98
N VAL A 228 25.74 -22.13 -7.78
CA VAL A 228 25.78 -21.12 -6.69
C VAL A 228 26.62 -19.92 -7.12
N VAL A 229 27.76 -20.13 -7.79
CA VAL A 229 28.65 -19.06 -8.24
C VAL A 229 27.98 -18.23 -9.36
N HIS A 230 27.29 -18.90 -10.30
CA HIS A 230 26.53 -18.22 -11.32
C HIS A 230 25.43 -17.32 -10.73
N LEU A 231 24.63 -17.84 -9.80
CA LEU A 231 23.58 -17.08 -9.14
C LEU A 231 24.14 -15.88 -8.33
N ALA A 232 25.21 -16.11 -7.56
CA ALA A 232 25.82 -15.05 -6.76
C ALA A 232 26.33 -13.88 -7.63
N LYS A 233 26.98 -14.19 -8.76
CA LYS A 233 27.42 -13.17 -9.74
C LYS A 233 26.25 -12.42 -10.35
N ALA A 234 25.15 -13.12 -10.72
CA ALA A 234 23.95 -12.50 -11.23
C ALA A 234 23.35 -11.50 -10.25
N ILE A 235 23.21 -11.89 -8.98
CA ILE A 235 22.70 -11.01 -7.92
C ILE A 235 23.63 -9.80 -7.70
N ALA A 236 24.94 -9.98 -7.70
CA ALA A 236 25.91 -8.88 -7.56
C ALA A 236 25.75 -7.86 -8.71
N ARG A 237 25.70 -8.31 -9.96
CA ARG A 237 25.48 -7.43 -11.14
C ARG A 237 24.14 -6.68 -11.05
N ILE A 238 23.08 -7.36 -10.61
CA ILE A 238 21.77 -6.72 -10.40
C ILE A 238 21.85 -5.64 -9.30
N SER A 239 22.58 -5.88 -8.22
CA SER A 239 22.73 -4.91 -7.14
C SER A 239 23.50 -3.66 -7.54
N GLU A 240 24.37 -3.76 -8.53
CA GLU A 240 25.13 -2.65 -9.12
C GLU A 240 24.34 -1.90 -10.22
N TRP A 241 23.30 -2.53 -10.74
CA TRP A 241 22.51 -1.94 -11.82
C TRP A 241 21.56 -0.87 -11.30
N ARG A 242 21.82 0.36 -11.70
CA ARG A 242 20.90 1.47 -11.49
C ARG A 242 19.87 1.49 -12.64
N THR A 243 18.66 1.08 -12.34
CA THR A 243 17.54 1.21 -13.29
C THR A 243 17.32 2.69 -13.64
N PRO A 244 16.91 2.99 -14.89
CA PRO A 244 16.73 4.38 -15.31
C PRO A 244 15.77 5.18 -14.44
N MET A 245 16.15 6.42 -14.13
CA MET A 245 15.24 7.36 -13.50
C MET A 245 14.17 7.81 -14.50
N ARG A 246 12.90 7.77 -14.09
CA ARG A 246 11.78 8.26 -14.88
C ARG A 246 10.76 8.95 -13.97
N LEU A 247 10.28 10.10 -14.39
CA LEU A 247 9.18 10.80 -13.75
C LEU A 247 7.92 10.63 -14.58
N ASN A 248 6.86 10.14 -13.97
CA ASN A 248 5.51 10.24 -14.52
C ASN A 248 4.85 11.56 -14.05
N GLU A 249 3.62 11.82 -14.48
CA GLU A 249 2.88 13.03 -14.13
C GLU A 249 2.76 13.19 -12.60
N THR A 250 2.38 12.11 -11.88
CA THR A 250 2.20 12.12 -10.43
C THR A 250 3.50 12.42 -9.69
N THR A 251 4.59 11.75 -10.03
CA THR A 251 5.88 11.96 -9.35
C THR A 251 6.48 13.33 -9.69
N ARG A 252 6.26 13.83 -10.91
CA ARG A 252 6.66 15.20 -11.28
C ARG A 252 5.94 16.23 -10.42
N ALA A 253 4.60 16.19 -10.37
CA ALA A 253 3.81 17.10 -9.57
C ALA A 253 4.16 17.02 -8.07
N PHE A 254 4.45 15.82 -7.57
CA PHE A 254 4.90 15.62 -6.19
C PHE A 254 6.23 16.35 -5.90
N PHE A 255 7.26 16.17 -6.74
CA PHE A 255 8.55 16.84 -6.54
C PHE A 255 8.48 18.37 -6.78
N GLU A 256 7.62 18.83 -7.69
CA GLU A 256 7.37 20.28 -7.88
C GLU A 256 6.84 20.90 -6.58
N ARG A 257 5.80 20.29 -5.98
CA ARG A 257 5.23 20.79 -4.71
C ARG A 257 6.19 20.67 -3.54
N LEU A 258 6.95 19.56 -3.44
CA LEU A 258 7.98 19.44 -2.42
C LEU A 258 9.03 20.56 -2.53
N ALA A 259 9.43 20.92 -3.76
CA ALA A 259 10.40 21.99 -3.98
C ALA A 259 9.88 23.38 -3.57
N GLU A 260 8.55 23.58 -3.53
CA GLU A 260 7.93 24.85 -3.11
C GLU A 260 7.90 25.01 -1.58
N ILE A 261 7.70 23.91 -0.85
CA ILE A 261 7.46 23.93 0.60
C ILE A 261 8.66 23.56 1.45
N SER A 262 9.75 23.08 0.82
CA SER A 262 10.93 22.57 1.52
C SER A 262 12.01 23.64 1.72
N PRO A 263 12.91 23.47 2.71
CA PRO A 263 14.09 24.30 2.88
C PRO A 263 14.93 24.36 1.59
N PRO A 264 15.71 25.44 1.38
CA PRO A 264 16.41 25.69 0.11
C PRO A 264 17.30 24.52 -0.38
N GLU A 265 17.99 23.85 0.54
CA GLU A 265 18.88 22.72 0.19
C GLU A 265 18.09 21.49 -0.30
N GLU A 266 17.01 21.12 0.39
CA GLU A 266 16.11 20.04 -0.02
C GLU A 266 15.43 20.39 -1.34
N ALA A 267 14.90 21.62 -1.47
CA ALA A 267 14.28 22.12 -2.68
C ALA A 267 15.22 22.08 -3.89
N ALA A 268 16.51 22.36 -3.70
CA ALA A 268 17.51 22.25 -4.77
C ALA A 268 17.65 20.83 -5.28
N ARG A 269 17.63 19.83 -4.39
CA ARG A 269 17.67 18.40 -4.79
C ARG A 269 16.43 17.98 -5.57
N TYR A 270 15.24 18.41 -5.14
CA TYR A 270 13.99 18.12 -5.86
C TYR A 270 13.97 18.76 -7.26
N ARG A 271 14.44 20.00 -7.38
CA ARG A 271 14.58 20.66 -8.69
C ARG A 271 15.59 19.97 -9.59
N ALA A 272 16.70 19.46 -9.03
CA ALA A 272 17.67 18.70 -9.81
C ALA A 272 17.04 17.44 -10.42
N VAL A 273 16.24 16.68 -9.63
CA VAL A 273 15.49 15.52 -10.13
C VAL A 273 14.51 15.90 -11.24
N LEU A 274 13.79 17.01 -11.09
CA LEU A 274 12.85 17.51 -12.11
C LEU A 274 13.56 17.86 -13.43
N GLN A 275 14.83 18.27 -13.36
CA GLN A 275 15.70 18.60 -14.48
C GLN A 275 16.52 17.42 -15.02
N GLY A 276 16.31 16.20 -14.49
CA GLY A 276 16.98 14.98 -14.94
C GLY A 276 18.18 14.54 -14.11
N ASP A 277 18.63 15.37 -13.14
CA ASP A 277 19.76 15.11 -12.23
C ASP A 277 21.01 14.53 -12.94
N GLU A 278 21.48 15.20 -13.99
CA GLU A 278 22.64 14.77 -14.79
C GLU A 278 23.88 14.43 -13.95
N SER A 279 24.06 15.14 -12.82
CA SER A 279 25.15 14.87 -11.88
C SER A 279 24.98 13.59 -11.07
N GLY A 280 23.75 13.05 -10.95
CA GLY A 280 23.38 11.93 -10.12
C GLY A 280 23.42 12.19 -8.62
N ARG A 281 23.77 13.42 -8.18
CA ARG A 281 23.97 13.73 -6.75
C ARG A 281 22.68 13.68 -5.93
N ALA A 282 21.57 14.14 -6.51
CA ALA A 282 20.28 14.09 -5.83
C ALA A 282 19.81 12.65 -5.66
N GLN A 283 19.95 11.84 -6.70
CA GLN A 283 19.61 10.41 -6.66
C GLN A 283 20.48 9.65 -5.66
N GLU A 284 21.78 9.94 -5.57
CA GLU A 284 22.68 9.33 -4.59
C GLU A 284 22.26 9.69 -3.16
N HIS A 285 21.98 10.97 -2.92
CA HIS A 285 21.47 11.42 -1.62
C HIS A 285 20.18 10.68 -1.23
N PHE A 286 19.23 10.52 -2.18
CA PHE A 286 17.98 9.81 -1.89
C PHE A 286 18.22 8.32 -1.66
N ALA A 287 19.15 7.70 -2.39
CA ALA A 287 19.49 6.29 -2.16
C ALA A 287 20.00 6.05 -0.73
N GLU A 288 20.79 6.98 -0.20
CA GLU A 288 21.39 6.86 1.14
C GLU A 288 20.48 7.33 2.28
N LYS A 289 19.77 8.44 2.09
CA LYS A 289 19.06 9.15 3.17
C LYS A 289 17.54 9.07 3.07
N GLU A 290 17.00 8.92 1.87
CA GLU A 290 15.58 8.98 1.61
C GLU A 290 15.16 7.87 0.62
N PRO A 291 15.37 6.58 0.97
CA PRO A 291 15.19 5.46 0.04
C PRO A 291 13.75 5.33 -0.51
N ARG A 292 12.77 5.85 0.20
CA ARG A 292 11.38 5.93 -0.31
C ARG A 292 11.31 6.84 -1.52
N LEU A 293 11.89 8.05 -1.46
CA LEU A 293 11.94 8.98 -2.60
C LEU A 293 12.75 8.38 -3.75
N TYR A 294 13.89 7.74 -3.45
CA TYR A 294 14.68 7.03 -4.46
C TYR A 294 13.86 5.98 -5.20
N SER A 295 13.06 5.22 -4.48
CA SER A 295 12.20 4.18 -5.05
C SER A 295 11.11 4.74 -5.96
N THR A 296 10.55 5.93 -5.69
CA THR A 296 9.51 6.54 -6.54
C THR A 296 10.02 6.94 -7.93
N LEU A 297 11.33 7.09 -8.08
CA LEU A 297 11.95 7.56 -9.31
C LEU A 297 12.19 6.45 -10.36
N ARG A 298 12.00 5.19 -10.04
CA ARG A 298 12.41 4.08 -10.90
C ARG A 298 11.69 2.77 -10.62
N THR A 299 11.74 1.84 -11.56
CA THR A 299 11.47 0.43 -11.28
C THR A 299 12.56 -0.09 -10.36
N SER A 300 12.22 -0.49 -9.14
CA SER A 300 13.17 -0.97 -8.13
C SER A 300 13.21 -2.49 -8.07
N ILE A 301 14.38 -3.04 -7.70
CA ILE A 301 14.64 -4.47 -7.60
C ILE A 301 15.22 -4.76 -6.22
N SER A 302 14.67 -5.75 -5.53
CA SER A 302 15.19 -6.25 -4.26
C SER A 302 15.27 -7.78 -4.29
N PRO A 303 16.46 -8.39 -4.21
CA PRO A 303 16.57 -9.82 -3.94
C PRO A 303 16.04 -10.12 -2.54
N THR A 304 15.03 -10.99 -2.43
CA THR A 304 14.32 -11.25 -1.17
C THR A 304 14.45 -12.69 -0.68
N LYS A 305 14.68 -13.64 -1.58
CA LYS A 305 14.86 -15.06 -1.24
C LYS A 305 15.99 -15.65 -2.04
N ILE A 306 16.80 -16.53 -1.42
CA ILE A 306 17.80 -17.34 -2.08
C ILE A 306 17.67 -18.77 -1.52
N SER A 307 17.66 -19.75 -2.41
CA SER A 307 17.64 -21.18 -2.08
C SER A 307 18.79 -21.88 -2.79
N ALA A 308 19.72 -22.47 -2.02
CA ALA A 308 20.93 -23.06 -2.57
C ALA A 308 21.47 -24.19 -1.71
N GLY A 309 21.66 -25.35 -2.32
CA GLY A 309 22.34 -26.49 -1.71
C GLY A 309 21.58 -27.12 -0.53
N TYR A 310 22.04 -28.29 -0.09
CA TYR A 310 21.48 -29.03 1.05
C TYR A 310 22.56 -29.72 1.90
N ARG A 311 23.81 -29.77 1.42
CA ARG A 311 24.95 -30.33 2.13
C ARG A 311 26.24 -29.57 1.79
N VAL A 312 27.12 -29.41 2.77
CA VAL A 312 28.38 -28.67 2.63
C VAL A 312 29.33 -29.29 1.59
N ASN A 313 29.30 -30.61 1.42
CA ASN A 313 30.19 -31.33 0.50
C ASN A 313 29.57 -31.66 -0.88
N VAL A 314 28.42 -31.04 -1.21
CA VAL A 314 27.72 -31.26 -2.47
C VAL A 314 27.55 -29.95 -3.23
N ILE A 315 28.03 -29.88 -4.46
CA ILE A 315 27.75 -28.80 -5.40
C ILE A 315 26.37 -29.06 -6.01
N PRO A 316 25.36 -28.19 -5.80
CA PRO A 316 24.03 -28.38 -6.37
C PRO A 316 24.02 -28.12 -7.87
N SER A 317 23.15 -28.85 -8.60
CA SER A 317 22.94 -28.65 -10.04
C SER A 317 22.01 -27.49 -10.37
N GLU A 318 21.17 -27.10 -9.40
CA GLU A 318 20.22 -25.98 -9.55
C GLU A 318 20.11 -25.20 -8.24
N VAL A 319 20.03 -23.89 -8.35
CA VAL A 319 19.78 -22.95 -7.25
C VAL A 319 18.90 -21.81 -7.76
N ASP A 320 18.14 -21.17 -6.87
CA ASP A 320 17.28 -20.07 -7.26
C ASP A 320 17.28 -18.89 -6.31
N ALA A 321 16.88 -17.75 -6.85
CA ALA A 321 16.59 -16.53 -6.10
C ALA A 321 15.27 -15.91 -6.56
N THR A 322 14.59 -15.23 -5.64
CA THR A 322 13.41 -14.42 -5.97
C THR A 322 13.75 -12.94 -5.82
N LEU A 323 13.39 -12.17 -6.83
CA LEU A 323 13.46 -10.73 -6.84
C LEU A 323 12.05 -10.16 -6.64
N ASP A 324 11.88 -9.25 -5.69
CA ASP A 324 10.74 -8.35 -5.62
C ASP A 324 11.04 -7.14 -6.52
N VAL A 325 10.32 -7.03 -7.64
CA VAL A 325 10.42 -5.93 -8.59
C VAL A 325 9.19 -5.05 -8.44
N ARG A 326 9.39 -3.79 -8.04
CA ARG A 326 8.33 -2.80 -8.00
C ARG A 326 8.43 -1.91 -9.24
N ALA A 327 7.62 -2.23 -10.23
CA ALA A 327 7.63 -1.57 -11.53
C ALA A 327 6.91 -0.23 -11.47
N LEU A 328 7.42 0.77 -12.21
CA LEU A 328 6.64 1.98 -12.47
C LEU A 328 5.35 1.62 -13.22
N PRO A 329 4.25 2.38 -13.06
CA PRO A 329 2.95 2.04 -13.66
C PRO A 329 2.98 1.87 -15.18
N ASP A 330 3.88 2.56 -15.86
CA ASP A 330 4.09 2.57 -17.30
C ASP A 330 5.26 1.69 -17.77
N GLU A 331 5.78 0.80 -16.89
CA GLU A 331 6.90 -0.08 -17.22
C GLU A 331 6.51 -1.18 -18.20
N ASP A 332 7.23 -1.29 -19.31
CA ASP A 332 7.17 -2.48 -20.15
C ASP A 332 7.99 -3.62 -19.53
N MET A 333 7.30 -4.50 -18.81
CA MET A 333 7.93 -5.61 -18.12
C MET A 333 8.60 -6.63 -19.06
N ASN A 334 8.24 -6.72 -20.33
CA ASN A 334 8.94 -7.62 -21.27
C ASN A 334 10.31 -7.02 -21.59
N ARG A 335 10.32 -5.74 -21.94
CA ARG A 335 11.58 -5.01 -22.18
C ARG A 335 12.47 -4.97 -20.94
N PHE A 336 11.87 -4.74 -19.76
CA PHE A 336 12.61 -4.75 -18.50
C PHE A 336 13.30 -6.09 -18.24
N ILE A 337 12.61 -7.22 -18.46
CA ILE A 337 13.18 -8.56 -18.31
C ILE A 337 14.31 -8.82 -19.32
N GLU A 338 14.20 -8.31 -20.54
CA GLU A 338 15.30 -8.39 -21.53
C GLU A 338 16.52 -7.58 -21.10
N GLU A 339 16.31 -6.40 -20.52
CA GLU A 339 17.40 -5.61 -19.95
C GLU A 339 18.04 -6.31 -18.74
N LEU A 340 17.22 -6.89 -17.85
CA LEU A 340 17.69 -7.67 -16.72
C LEU A 340 18.56 -8.87 -17.19
N ARG A 341 18.17 -9.58 -18.24
CA ARG A 341 18.98 -10.66 -18.83
C ARG A 341 20.32 -10.15 -19.34
N ARG A 342 20.35 -8.96 -19.98
CA ARG A 342 21.60 -8.33 -20.44
C ARG A 342 22.51 -7.94 -19.28
N VAL A 343 21.95 -7.43 -18.18
CA VAL A 343 22.72 -7.10 -16.97
C VAL A 343 23.31 -8.35 -16.33
N ILE A 344 22.52 -9.43 -16.23
CA ILE A 344 22.98 -10.71 -15.70
C ILE A 344 24.13 -11.28 -16.54
N ASP A 345 24.03 -11.21 -17.85
CA ASP A 345 25.05 -11.64 -18.84
C ASP A 345 25.65 -13.02 -18.47
N ASP A 346 24.79 -13.99 -18.21
CA ASP A 346 25.19 -15.34 -17.86
C ASP A 346 24.17 -16.37 -18.39
N PRO A 347 24.52 -17.16 -19.41
CA PRO A 347 23.60 -18.13 -20.01
C PRO A 347 23.19 -19.27 -19.08
N ALA A 348 23.93 -19.49 -17.97
CA ALA A 348 23.57 -20.47 -16.96
C ALA A 348 22.42 -19.99 -16.05
N VAL A 349 22.03 -18.70 -16.14
CA VAL A 349 20.97 -18.10 -15.32
C VAL A 349 19.75 -17.79 -16.19
N THR A 350 18.63 -18.44 -15.91
CA THR A 350 17.33 -18.13 -16.52
C THR A 350 16.57 -17.13 -15.70
N VAL A 351 15.84 -16.22 -16.37
CA VAL A 351 14.97 -15.22 -15.76
C VAL A 351 13.53 -15.59 -16.09
N GLU A 352 12.75 -15.93 -15.06
CA GLU A 352 11.38 -16.39 -15.17
C GLU A 352 10.44 -15.43 -14.42
N ARG A 353 9.25 -15.15 -14.98
CA ARG A 353 8.19 -14.54 -14.17
C ARG A 353 7.66 -15.60 -13.21
N ALA A 354 7.70 -15.35 -11.92
CA ALA A 354 7.09 -16.25 -10.97
C ALA A 354 5.57 -16.25 -11.18
N THR A 355 5.00 -17.42 -11.46
CA THR A 355 3.55 -17.63 -11.55
C THR A 355 2.97 -17.58 -10.15
N GLY A 356 2.42 -16.46 -9.75
CA GLY A 356 1.77 -16.23 -8.48
C GLY A 356 1.36 -14.78 -8.40
N HIS A 357 0.09 -14.46 -8.71
CA HIS A 357 -0.58 -13.17 -8.53
C HIS A 357 0.14 -11.94 -9.11
N SER A 358 0.51 -12.00 -10.40
CA SER A 358 0.63 -10.77 -11.19
C SER A 358 -0.81 -10.33 -11.49
N ARG A 359 -1.22 -9.16 -11.00
CA ARG A 359 -2.52 -8.59 -11.36
C ARG A 359 -2.61 -8.51 -12.89
N PRO A 360 -3.45 -9.32 -13.57
CA PRO A 360 -3.69 -9.11 -14.99
C PRO A 360 -4.58 -7.90 -15.09
N GLY A 361 -4.14 -6.84 -15.73
CA GLY A 361 -5.07 -5.85 -16.22
C GLY A 361 -4.91 -4.40 -15.79
N ALA A 362 -3.89 -4.01 -15.04
CA ALA A 362 -3.59 -2.59 -14.81
C ALA A 362 -3.14 -1.84 -16.09
N HIS A 363 -2.96 -2.55 -17.22
CA HIS A 363 -2.45 -1.99 -18.47
C HIS A 363 -3.49 -1.28 -19.35
N ARG A 364 -4.75 -1.21 -18.98
CA ARG A 364 -5.75 -0.47 -19.78
C ARG A 364 -6.68 0.33 -18.88
N ARG A 365 -6.39 1.60 -18.76
CA ARG A 365 -7.16 2.72 -18.18
C ARG A 365 -6.68 3.22 -16.81
N GLN A 366 -5.42 3.54 -16.68
CA GLN A 366 -5.00 4.70 -15.89
C GLN A 366 -4.85 5.89 -16.82
N SER A 367 -5.86 6.17 -17.60
CA SER A 367 -5.95 7.38 -18.39
C SER A 367 -6.82 8.38 -17.63
N HIS A 368 -6.18 9.41 -17.11
CA HIS A 368 -6.69 10.77 -17.15
C HIS A 368 -7.86 11.23 -16.29
N HIS A 369 -8.15 10.72 -15.09
CA HIS A 369 -9.14 11.39 -14.26
C HIS A 369 -8.84 11.35 -12.75
N ALA A 370 -7.65 11.70 -12.33
CA ALA A 370 -7.39 12.13 -10.96
C ALA A 370 -6.53 13.40 -10.93
N VAL A 371 -6.81 14.32 -11.83
CA VAL A 371 -6.43 15.72 -11.62
C VAL A 371 -7.58 16.35 -10.87
N LEU A 372 -7.53 16.31 -9.54
CA LEU A 372 -8.20 17.32 -8.74
C LEU A 372 -7.59 18.64 -9.20
N ALA A 373 -8.39 19.48 -9.85
CA ALA A 373 -7.99 20.81 -10.27
C ALA A 373 -7.35 21.54 -9.08
N PRO A 374 -6.18 22.19 -9.24
CA PRO A 374 -5.40 22.77 -8.14
C PRO A 374 -6.16 23.77 -7.27
N ASP A 375 -7.20 24.39 -7.80
CA ASP A 375 -7.82 25.59 -7.23
C ASP A 375 -8.87 25.36 -6.15
N ARG A 376 -9.33 24.13 -5.90
CA ARG A 376 -10.38 23.91 -4.89
C ARG A 376 -9.99 23.05 -3.69
N THR A 377 -8.89 22.31 -3.79
CA THR A 377 -8.45 21.39 -2.73
C THR A 377 -7.48 22.05 -1.76
N LEU A 378 -6.69 23.02 -2.22
CA LEU A 378 -5.76 23.78 -1.37
C LEU A 378 -6.48 24.71 -0.38
N ASP A 379 -7.59 25.33 -0.77
CA ASP A 379 -8.40 26.16 0.14
C ASP A 379 -9.00 25.34 1.30
N HIS A 380 -9.28 24.08 1.11
CA HIS A 380 -9.76 23.19 2.19
C HIS A 380 -8.64 22.70 3.09
N LEU A 381 -7.46 22.41 2.53
CA LEU A 381 -6.28 22.04 3.31
C LEU A 381 -5.65 23.24 4.04
N GLU A 382 -5.77 24.47 3.49
CA GLU A 382 -5.38 25.67 4.20
C GLU A 382 -6.27 25.96 5.41
N ARG A 383 -7.56 25.63 5.35
CA ARG A 383 -8.45 25.73 6.52
C ARG A 383 -8.14 24.69 7.60
N LEU A 384 -7.54 23.55 7.26
CA LEU A 384 -7.01 22.57 8.22
C LEU A 384 -5.67 23.01 8.85
N ARG A 385 -5.00 24.03 8.27
CA ARG A 385 -3.78 24.65 8.84
C ARG A 385 -4.03 25.50 10.09
N VAL A 386 -5.25 25.89 10.38
CA VAL A 386 -5.54 26.93 11.38
C VAL A 386 -6.01 26.39 12.73
N GLN A 387 -6.28 25.07 12.86
CA GLN A 387 -6.83 24.51 14.11
C GLN A 387 -6.32 23.10 14.44
N ALA A 388 -5.01 22.85 14.42
CA ALA A 388 -4.42 21.65 14.99
C ALA A 388 -3.30 22.02 15.98
#